data_1fc9a1c03b82483549f5d013bc986536
#
_entry.id   1fc9a1c03b82483549f5d013bc986536
#
_cell.length_a   1.000
_cell.length_b   1.000
_cell.length_c   1.000
_cell.angle_alpha   90.00
_cell.angle_beta   90.00
_cell.angle_gamma   90.00
#
_symmetry.space_group_name_H-M   'P 1'
#
loop_
_entity.id
_entity.type
_entity.pdbx_description
1 polymer ?
#
loop_
_entity_poly.entity_id
_entity_poly.type
_entity_poly.pdbx_seq_one_letter_code
_entity_poly.pdbx_strand_id
1 'polypeptide(L)'
;QCASVEAAPQVLEAGHFIMGARPAYEEEGPPQRVHLASFDIDATEVTNAQFARFIDATGYVTDAEKPQAGFGQAGGVVFRTPNLKNPSWWHFVVGANWRHPDGPETSIEARADEPVVQISYTDAKAYAAWAGRRLPSEAEWEYAAAAGAETVYVWGNARAPDGAEMANTWQGSFPIQNTEADGYAKRSPV
;
A
#
# COMPACT_ATOMS: atom_id res chain seq x y z
N GLN A 1 2.61 18.65 19.79
CA GLN A 1 1.53 18.02 18.99
C GLN A 1 1.57 18.66 17.61
N CYS A 2 2.30 18.07 16.69
CA CYS A 2 2.14 18.37 15.28
C CYS A 2 0.89 17.64 14.82
N ALA A 3 -0.20 18.37 14.59
CA ALA A 3 -1.31 17.86 13.83
C ALA A 3 -0.77 17.60 12.42
N SER A 4 -0.71 16.35 11.98
CA SER A 4 -0.51 16.05 10.58
C SER A 4 -1.66 16.72 9.83
N VAL A 5 -1.36 17.75 9.05
CA VAL A 5 -2.32 18.38 8.15
C VAL A 5 -2.66 17.30 7.14
N GLU A 6 -3.89 16.79 7.17
CA GLU A 6 -4.37 15.94 6.09
C GLU A 6 -4.19 16.70 4.78
N ALA A 7 -3.40 16.16 3.86
CA ALA A 7 -3.31 16.72 2.53
C ALA A 7 -4.72 16.71 1.92
N ALA A 8 -5.11 17.82 1.31
CA ALA A 8 -6.38 17.87 0.61
C ALA A 8 -6.38 16.82 -0.50
N PRO A 9 -7.52 16.15 -0.75
CA PRO A 9 -7.64 15.23 -1.86
C PRO A 9 -7.26 15.92 -3.18
N GLN A 10 -6.70 15.15 -4.09
CA GLN A 10 -6.42 15.61 -5.45
C GLN A 10 -7.68 15.42 -6.29
N VAL A 11 -8.13 16.48 -6.92
CA VAL A 11 -9.25 16.45 -7.88
C VAL A 11 -8.71 15.98 -9.22
N LEU A 12 -9.23 14.88 -9.74
CA LEU A 12 -8.96 14.40 -11.08
C LEU A 12 -10.15 14.72 -11.99
N GLU A 13 -9.86 15.47 -13.04
CA GLU A 13 -10.87 15.87 -14.01
C GLU A 13 -11.40 14.67 -14.80
N ALA A 14 -12.66 14.77 -15.26
CA ALA A 14 -13.26 13.78 -16.14
C ALA A 14 -12.42 13.61 -17.41
N GLY A 15 -12.23 12.39 -17.84
CA GLY A 15 -11.38 12.12 -19.01
C GLY A 15 -11.52 10.71 -19.56
N HIS A 16 -10.74 10.45 -20.60
CA HIS A 16 -10.58 9.11 -21.18
C HIS A 16 -9.13 8.70 -21.09
N PHE A 17 -8.89 7.42 -20.86
CA PHE A 17 -7.55 6.83 -20.94
C PHE A 17 -7.63 5.41 -21.49
N ILE A 18 -6.50 4.83 -21.81
CA ILE A 18 -6.38 3.43 -22.21
C ILE A 18 -5.93 2.62 -21.01
N MET A 19 -6.87 1.96 -20.35
CA MET A 19 -6.62 1.04 -19.26
C MET A 19 -5.91 -0.20 -19.79
N GLY A 20 -4.88 -0.70 -19.08
CA GLY A 20 -4.07 -1.83 -19.53
C GLY A 20 -3.25 -1.52 -20.79
N ALA A 21 -2.88 -0.25 -21.02
CA ALA A 21 -2.18 0.16 -22.24
C ALA A 21 -0.81 -0.54 -22.43
N ARG A 22 -0.19 -0.98 -21.36
CA ARG A 22 1.12 -1.64 -21.36
C ARG A 22 1.13 -2.82 -20.39
N PRO A 23 0.41 -3.89 -20.72
CA PRO A 23 0.30 -5.04 -19.83
C PRO A 23 1.68 -5.69 -19.65
N ALA A 24 2.07 -5.92 -18.39
CA ALA A 24 3.22 -6.73 -18.05
C ALA A 24 2.88 -8.23 -18.07
N TYR A 25 1.60 -8.54 -17.84
CA TYR A 25 1.04 -9.88 -17.85
C TYR A 25 -0.17 -9.95 -18.77
N GLU A 26 -0.45 -11.14 -19.31
CA GLU A 26 -1.54 -11.36 -20.28
C GLU A 26 -2.92 -11.00 -19.72
N GLU A 27 -3.13 -11.23 -18.44
CA GLU A 27 -4.39 -10.94 -17.72
C GLU A 27 -4.67 -9.44 -17.53
N GLU A 28 -3.67 -8.57 -17.70
CA GLU A 28 -3.84 -7.12 -17.64
C GLU A 28 -4.41 -6.53 -18.94
N GLY A 29 -4.47 -7.31 -20.01
CA GLY A 29 -5.00 -6.93 -21.31
C GLY A 29 -6.34 -7.61 -21.62
N PRO A 30 -6.94 -7.31 -22.77
CA PRO A 30 -6.50 -6.35 -23.79
C PRO A 30 -6.75 -4.89 -23.38
N PRO A 31 -5.99 -3.92 -23.93
CA PRO A 31 -6.20 -2.49 -23.65
C PRO A 31 -7.62 -2.04 -23.94
N GLN A 32 -8.21 -1.26 -23.03
CA GLN A 32 -9.57 -0.78 -23.13
C GLN A 32 -9.65 0.74 -22.96
N ARG A 33 -10.41 1.40 -23.83
CA ARG A 33 -10.69 2.82 -23.65
C ARG A 33 -11.78 3.01 -22.61
N VAL A 34 -11.42 3.63 -21.49
CA VAL A 34 -12.33 3.91 -20.36
C VAL A 34 -12.60 5.41 -20.27
N HIS A 35 -13.83 5.78 -19.98
CA HIS A 35 -14.23 7.14 -19.61
C HIS A 35 -14.50 7.18 -18.11
N LEU A 36 -13.93 8.16 -17.43
CA LEU A 36 -14.18 8.44 -16.02
C LEU A 36 -14.81 9.82 -15.86
N ALA A 37 -15.78 9.91 -14.95
CA ALA A 37 -16.22 11.19 -14.41
C ALA A 37 -15.10 11.77 -13.51
N SER A 38 -15.16 13.05 -13.19
CA SER A 38 -14.26 13.64 -12.20
C SER A 38 -14.44 12.96 -10.83
N PHE A 39 -13.33 12.79 -10.12
CA PHE A 39 -13.32 12.20 -8.79
C PHE A 39 -12.15 12.74 -7.95
N ASP A 40 -12.28 12.59 -6.63
CA ASP A 40 -11.22 12.95 -5.70
C ASP A 40 -10.48 11.70 -5.23
N ILE A 41 -9.16 11.78 -5.12
CA ILE A 41 -8.31 10.73 -4.57
C ILE A 41 -7.31 11.31 -3.57
N ASP A 42 -6.99 10.56 -2.51
CA ASP A 42 -5.92 10.95 -1.61
C ASP A 42 -4.57 10.88 -2.33
N ALA A 43 -3.70 11.85 -2.09
CA ALA A 43 -2.39 11.92 -2.75
C ALA A 43 -1.43 10.84 -2.28
N THR A 44 -1.68 10.28 -1.10
CA THR A 44 -0.82 9.29 -0.44
C THR A 44 -1.66 8.14 0.11
N GLU A 45 -1.00 7.07 0.48
CA GLU A 45 -1.60 5.97 1.23
C GLU A 45 -2.06 6.47 2.61
N VAL A 46 -3.00 5.72 3.20
CA VAL A 46 -3.48 5.99 4.56
C VAL A 46 -2.37 5.69 5.56
N THR A 47 -2.01 6.69 6.36
CA THR A 47 -0.94 6.56 7.35
C THR A 47 -1.40 5.86 8.64
N ASN A 48 -0.43 5.39 9.42
CA ASN A 48 -0.66 4.84 10.76
C ASN A 48 -1.43 5.82 11.65
N ALA A 49 -1.08 7.13 11.60
CA ALA A 49 -1.76 8.15 12.38
C ALA A 49 -3.23 8.34 11.95
N GLN A 50 -3.51 8.31 10.66
CA GLN A 50 -4.87 8.41 10.15
C GLN A 50 -5.71 7.19 10.55
N PHE A 51 -5.14 6.00 10.40
CA PHE A 51 -5.84 4.76 10.77
C PHE A 51 -6.08 4.67 12.28
N ALA A 52 -5.12 5.12 13.11
CA ALA A 52 -5.28 5.19 14.56
C ALA A 52 -6.49 6.05 14.95
N ARG A 53 -6.72 7.20 14.31
CA ARG A 53 -7.90 8.03 14.56
C ARG A 53 -9.21 7.30 14.27
N PHE A 54 -9.25 6.51 13.21
CA PHE A 54 -10.41 5.67 12.91
C PHE A 54 -10.67 4.66 14.02
N ILE A 55 -9.63 3.94 14.45
CA ILE A 55 -9.75 2.95 15.53
C ILE A 55 -10.20 3.61 16.84
N ASP A 56 -9.60 4.74 17.20
CA ASP A 56 -9.94 5.47 18.44
C ASP A 56 -11.38 6.00 18.43
N ALA A 57 -11.85 6.43 17.26
CA ALA A 57 -13.21 6.96 17.11
C ALA A 57 -14.30 5.88 17.11
N THR A 58 -13.97 4.66 16.66
CA THR A 58 -14.97 3.62 16.39
C THR A 58 -14.85 2.37 17.25
N GLY A 59 -13.69 2.13 17.85
CA GLY A 59 -13.37 0.87 18.52
C GLY A 59 -13.29 -0.32 17.54
N TYR A 60 -13.09 -0.05 16.24
CA TYR A 60 -13.02 -1.10 15.23
C TYR A 60 -11.87 -2.08 15.52
N VAL A 61 -12.14 -3.36 15.36
CA VAL A 61 -11.16 -4.45 15.51
C VAL A 61 -10.87 -5.01 14.14
N THR A 62 -9.60 -4.92 13.71
CA THR A 62 -9.18 -5.37 12.37
C THR A 62 -9.21 -6.89 12.24
N ASP A 63 -9.22 -7.38 11.01
CA ASP A 63 -9.23 -8.82 10.78
C ASP A 63 -7.98 -9.50 11.34
N ALA A 64 -6.81 -8.86 11.26
CA ALA A 64 -5.57 -9.39 11.85
C ALA A 64 -5.62 -9.52 13.39
N GLU A 65 -6.49 -8.77 14.06
CA GLU A 65 -6.71 -8.84 15.51
C GLU A 65 -7.75 -9.93 15.92
N LYS A 66 -8.33 -10.64 14.94
CA LYS A 66 -9.27 -11.75 15.14
C LYS A 66 -8.62 -13.09 14.77
N PRO A 67 -9.10 -14.23 15.33
CA PRO A 67 -8.63 -15.53 14.90
C PRO A 67 -8.83 -15.75 13.38
N GLN A 68 -7.74 -16.05 12.68
CA GLN A 68 -7.74 -16.24 11.24
C GLN A 68 -8.13 -17.68 10.86
N ALA A 69 -8.92 -17.83 9.79
CA ALA A 69 -9.28 -19.14 9.25
C ALA A 69 -8.01 -19.93 8.86
N GLY A 70 -7.95 -21.19 9.26
CA GLY A 70 -6.80 -22.06 9.01
C GLY A 70 -5.66 -21.94 10.03
N PHE A 71 -5.58 -20.84 10.80
CA PHE A 71 -4.56 -20.63 11.85
C PHE A 71 -5.13 -20.71 13.28
N GLY A 72 -6.42 -20.40 13.44
CA GLY A 72 -7.09 -20.42 14.76
C GLY A 72 -6.61 -19.35 15.74
N GLN A 73 -5.73 -18.45 15.32
CA GLN A 73 -5.14 -17.39 16.13
C GLN A 73 -5.17 -16.06 15.38
N ALA A 74 -5.15 -14.94 16.12
CA ALA A 74 -4.99 -13.61 15.56
C ALA A 74 -3.55 -13.41 15.09
N GLY A 75 -3.37 -12.78 13.95
CA GLY A 75 -2.06 -12.53 13.36
C GLY A 75 -2.14 -12.18 11.89
N GLY A 76 -0.99 -12.02 11.29
CA GLY A 76 -0.86 -11.67 9.88
C GLY A 76 0.37 -12.31 9.23
N VAL A 77 0.47 -12.17 7.92
CA VAL A 77 1.59 -12.69 7.15
C VAL A 77 2.70 -11.65 7.07
N VAL A 78 3.91 -12.07 7.41
CA VAL A 78 5.10 -11.21 7.50
C VAL A 78 6.19 -11.74 6.58
N PHE A 79 6.81 -10.85 5.81
CA PHE A 79 8.01 -11.18 5.05
C PHE A 79 9.21 -11.35 5.97
N ARG A 80 9.96 -12.43 5.76
CA ARG A 80 11.25 -12.69 6.40
C ARG A 80 12.25 -13.18 5.36
N THR A 81 13.46 -12.66 5.40
CA THR A 81 14.52 -13.15 4.51
C THR A 81 14.71 -14.66 4.72
N PRO A 82 14.61 -15.46 3.64
CA PRO A 82 14.76 -16.91 3.74
C PRO A 82 16.20 -17.30 4.07
N ASN A 83 16.36 -18.50 4.61
CA ASN A 83 17.67 -19.10 4.89
C ASN A 83 17.64 -20.60 4.62
N LEU A 84 18.79 -21.28 4.73
CA LEU A 84 18.90 -22.71 4.43
C LEU A 84 17.99 -23.61 5.27
N LYS A 85 17.64 -23.17 6.49
CA LYS A 85 16.74 -23.92 7.40
C LYS A 85 15.27 -23.62 7.13
N ASN A 86 14.99 -22.44 6.61
CA ASN A 86 13.64 -21.99 6.28
C ASN A 86 13.64 -21.24 4.94
N PRO A 87 13.33 -21.94 3.85
CA PRO A 87 13.33 -21.36 2.50
C PRO A 87 12.10 -20.47 2.20
N SER A 88 11.06 -20.51 3.04
CA SER A 88 9.90 -19.64 2.88
C SER A 88 10.25 -18.21 3.27
N TRP A 89 9.70 -17.24 2.57
CA TRP A 89 9.80 -15.82 2.93
C TRP A 89 8.49 -15.24 3.47
N TRP A 90 7.37 -15.97 3.39
CA TRP A 90 6.10 -15.58 4.00
C TRP A 90 5.80 -16.45 5.21
N HIS A 91 5.57 -15.80 6.36
CA HIS A 91 5.31 -16.48 7.63
C HIS A 91 4.08 -15.88 8.30
N PHE A 92 3.13 -16.74 8.70
CA PHE A 92 2.10 -16.29 9.60
C PHE A 92 2.73 -16.04 10.99
N VAL A 93 2.54 -14.83 11.51
CA VAL A 93 3.08 -14.40 12.81
C VAL A 93 1.92 -14.06 13.72
N VAL A 94 1.79 -14.81 14.81
CA VAL A 94 0.77 -14.56 15.83
C VAL A 94 0.98 -13.18 16.45
N GLY A 95 -0.09 -12.40 16.54
CA GLY A 95 -0.07 -11.04 17.08
C GLY A 95 0.46 -9.97 16.12
N ALA A 96 0.85 -10.32 14.87
CA ALA A 96 1.09 -9.32 13.85
C ALA A 96 -0.22 -8.65 13.46
N ASN A 97 -0.28 -7.33 13.53
CA ASN A 97 -1.43 -6.49 13.21
C ASN A 97 -0.95 -5.07 12.87
N TRP A 98 -1.84 -4.15 12.62
CA TRP A 98 -1.49 -2.81 12.20
C TRP A 98 -0.65 -2.02 13.24
N ARG A 99 -0.78 -2.31 14.57
CA ARG A 99 0.07 -1.72 15.62
C ARG A 99 1.42 -2.43 15.78
N HIS A 100 1.48 -3.69 15.38
CA HIS A 100 2.62 -4.59 15.50
C HIS A 100 2.92 -5.25 14.14
N PRO A 101 3.41 -4.49 13.14
CA PRO A 101 3.41 -4.92 11.73
C PRO A 101 4.19 -6.19 11.44
N ASP A 102 5.25 -6.46 12.19
CA ASP A 102 6.12 -7.63 12.00
C ASP A 102 6.01 -8.63 13.18
N GLY A 103 5.01 -8.44 14.06
CA GLY A 103 4.75 -9.26 15.24
C GLY A 103 4.84 -8.46 16.54
N PRO A 104 4.53 -9.09 17.71
CA PRO A 104 4.32 -8.42 19.00
C PRO A 104 5.47 -7.54 19.48
N GLU A 105 6.71 -7.88 19.08
CA GLU A 105 7.91 -7.13 19.45
C GLU A 105 8.13 -5.85 18.62
N THR A 106 7.27 -5.57 17.66
CA THR A 106 7.34 -4.38 16.79
C THR A 106 6.29 -3.36 17.17
N SER A 107 6.51 -2.09 16.84
CA SER A 107 5.59 -1.00 17.14
C SER A 107 5.57 0.01 15.99
N ILE A 108 4.45 0.72 15.86
CA ILE A 108 4.30 1.89 14.98
C ILE A 108 4.60 3.21 15.72
N GLU A 109 5.01 3.18 16.98
CA GLU A 109 5.52 4.36 17.66
C GLU A 109 6.66 4.97 16.83
N ALA A 110 6.70 6.27 16.68
CA ALA A 110 7.61 7.00 15.78
C ALA A 110 7.49 6.68 14.27
N ARG A 111 6.42 6.01 13.85
CA ARG A 111 6.12 5.67 12.44
C ARG A 111 4.73 6.20 12.02
N ALA A 112 4.36 7.35 12.54
CA ALA A 112 3.04 7.94 12.35
C ALA A 112 2.71 8.18 10.86
N ASP A 113 3.71 8.56 10.09
CA ASP A 113 3.59 8.95 8.69
C ASP A 113 3.91 7.80 7.70
N GLU A 114 4.23 6.59 8.19
CA GLU A 114 4.32 5.41 7.34
C GLU A 114 2.92 4.88 6.97
N PRO A 115 2.75 4.25 5.80
CA PRO A 115 1.48 3.63 5.42
C PRO A 115 1.08 2.55 6.41
N VAL A 116 -0.21 2.49 6.76
CA VAL A 116 -0.75 1.41 7.58
C VAL A 116 -0.72 0.09 6.81
N VAL A 117 -0.28 -0.96 7.48
CA VAL A 117 -0.20 -2.32 6.92
C VAL A 117 -0.90 -3.34 7.81
N GLN A 118 -0.92 -4.63 7.44
CA GLN A 118 -1.63 -5.70 8.17
C GLN A 118 -3.13 -5.43 8.28
N ILE A 119 -3.72 -4.83 7.25
CA ILE A 119 -5.15 -4.59 7.11
C ILE A 119 -5.71 -5.39 5.94
N SER A 120 -6.92 -5.87 6.07
CA SER A 120 -7.65 -6.56 5.01
C SER A 120 -8.39 -5.57 4.10
N TYR A 121 -8.93 -6.08 2.98
CA TYR A 121 -9.86 -5.31 2.15
C TYR A 121 -11.09 -4.84 2.94
N THR A 122 -11.58 -5.65 3.87
CA THR A 122 -12.71 -5.31 4.75
C THR A 122 -12.35 -4.15 5.66
N ASP A 123 -11.15 -4.17 6.27
CA ASP A 123 -10.66 -3.10 7.13
C ASP A 123 -10.50 -1.78 6.34
N ALA A 124 -9.92 -1.86 5.13
CA ALA A 124 -9.75 -0.69 4.26
C ALA A 124 -11.10 -0.08 3.86
N LYS A 125 -12.12 -0.91 3.56
CA LYS A 125 -13.49 -0.44 3.28
C LYS A 125 -14.13 0.22 4.50
N ALA A 126 -13.93 -0.35 5.69
CA ALA A 126 -14.47 0.21 6.92
C ALA A 126 -13.87 1.58 7.22
N TYR A 127 -12.55 1.72 7.06
CA TYR A 127 -11.87 3.01 7.16
C TYR A 127 -12.42 4.03 6.14
N ALA A 128 -12.48 3.65 4.87
CA ALA A 128 -12.96 4.53 3.82
C ALA A 128 -14.40 5.03 4.10
N ALA A 129 -15.30 4.12 4.50
CA ALA A 129 -16.68 4.49 4.87
C ALA A 129 -16.74 5.45 6.06
N TRP A 130 -15.94 5.22 7.10
CA TRP A 130 -15.84 6.12 8.25
C TRP A 130 -15.34 7.51 7.85
N ALA A 131 -14.36 7.57 6.96
CA ALA A 131 -13.81 8.82 6.42
C ALA A 131 -14.76 9.53 5.42
N GLY A 132 -15.97 8.99 5.18
CA GLY A 132 -16.90 9.53 4.17
C GLY A 132 -16.45 9.31 2.72
N ARG A 133 -15.67 8.26 2.48
CA ARG A 133 -15.01 7.92 1.21
C ARG A 133 -15.30 6.48 0.80
N ARG A 134 -14.75 6.07 -0.30
CA ARG A 134 -14.70 4.67 -0.78
C ARG A 134 -13.31 4.33 -1.31
N LEU A 135 -13.04 3.07 -1.49
CA LEU A 135 -11.88 2.65 -2.25
C LEU A 135 -12.06 3.02 -3.74
N PRO A 136 -10.99 3.40 -4.43
CA PRO A 136 -11.06 3.64 -5.87
C PRO A 136 -11.39 2.35 -6.61
N SER A 137 -12.01 2.47 -7.77
CA SER A 137 -12.07 1.37 -8.73
C SER A 137 -10.70 1.17 -9.37
N GLU A 138 -10.48 0.02 -9.99
CA GLU A 138 -9.25 -0.27 -10.74
C GLU A 138 -8.96 0.82 -11.78
N ALA A 139 -9.97 1.20 -12.55
CA ALA A 139 -9.84 2.24 -13.58
C ALA A 139 -9.51 3.63 -12.99
N GLU A 140 -10.10 4.01 -11.86
CA GLU A 140 -9.77 5.26 -11.17
C GLU A 140 -8.34 5.25 -10.63
N TRP A 141 -7.91 4.12 -10.07
CA TRP A 141 -6.55 3.98 -9.56
C TRP A 141 -5.51 4.06 -10.68
N GLU A 142 -5.71 3.32 -11.79
CA GLU A 142 -4.79 3.36 -12.93
C GLU A 142 -4.76 4.74 -13.59
N TYR A 143 -5.93 5.39 -13.73
CA TYR A 143 -6.01 6.76 -14.26
C TYR A 143 -5.23 7.76 -13.38
N ALA A 144 -5.39 7.66 -12.07
CA ALA A 144 -4.66 8.51 -11.11
C ALA A 144 -3.15 8.24 -11.16
N ALA A 145 -2.75 6.97 -11.17
CA ALA A 145 -1.34 6.58 -11.23
C ALA A 145 -0.67 7.00 -12.54
N ALA A 146 -1.37 6.87 -13.67
CA ALA A 146 -0.83 7.29 -14.97
C ALA A 146 -0.68 8.81 -15.08
N ALA A 147 -1.50 9.60 -14.39
CA ALA A 147 -1.50 11.06 -14.43
C ALA A 147 -1.47 11.64 -15.88
N GLY A 148 -2.08 10.92 -16.82
CA GLY A 148 -2.06 11.25 -18.26
C GLY A 148 -0.76 10.89 -19.00
N ALA A 149 0.20 10.24 -18.34
CA ALA A 149 1.43 9.79 -18.97
C ALA A 149 1.24 8.48 -19.75
N GLU A 150 1.87 8.41 -20.93
CA GLU A 150 1.95 7.19 -21.75
C GLU A 150 3.33 6.50 -21.60
N THR A 151 3.94 6.63 -20.41
CA THR A 151 5.26 6.10 -20.10
C THR A 151 5.18 4.77 -19.34
N VAL A 152 6.26 4.00 -19.31
CA VAL A 152 6.30 2.71 -18.61
C VAL A 152 6.09 2.88 -17.11
N TYR A 153 6.68 3.93 -16.54
CA TYR A 153 6.50 4.32 -15.13
C TYR A 153 5.87 5.72 -15.08
N VAL A 154 5.28 6.06 -13.95
CA VAL A 154 4.71 7.40 -13.73
C VAL A 154 5.74 8.54 -13.86
N TRP A 155 7.01 8.25 -13.70
CA TRP A 155 8.13 9.18 -13.84
C TRP A 155 8.86 9.11 -15.19
N GLY A 156 8.46 8.22 -16.12
CA GLY A 156 9.09 8.09 -17.43
C GLY A 156 9.32 6.65 -17.89
N ASN A 157 10.24 6.45 -18.82
CA ASN A 157 10.50 5.12 -19.39
C ASN A 157 11.69 4.37 -18.76
N ALA A 158 12.54 5.05 -18.01
CA ALA A 158 13.66 4.43 -17.32
C ALA A 158 13.27 4.02 -15.90
N ARG A 159 13.61 2.79 -15.49
CA ARG A 159 13.35 2.33 -14.11
C ARG A 159 14.03 3.22 -13.07
N ALA A 160 15.29 3.55 -13.31
CA ALA A 160 16.12 4.37 -12.44
C ALA A 160 16.82 5.45 -13.29
N PRO A 161 16.15 6.59 -13.58
CA PRO A 161 16.75 7.68 -14.32
C PRO A 161 17.99 8.20 -13.56
N ASP A 162 19.09 8.34 -14.30
CA ASP A 162 20.39 8.76 -13.74
C ASP A 162 20.86 7.95 -12.51
N GLY A 163 20.38 6.72 -12.38
CA GLY A 163 20.70 5.83 -11.28
C GLY A 163 19.90 6.09 -9.97
N ALA A 164 18.91 7.01 -10.02
CA ALA A 164 18.06 7.29 -8.87
C ALA A 164 16.92 6.26 -8.75
N GLU A 165 16.75 5.67 -7.58
CA GLU A 165 15.57 4.86 -7.28
C GLU A 165 14.36 5.80 -7.09
N MET A 166 13.31 5.58 -7.89
CA MET A 166 12.15 6.47 -7.95
C MET A 166 10.96 5.95 -7.13
N ALA A 167 11.08 4.77 -6.54
CA ALA A 167 10.07 4.16 -5.70
C ALA A 167 10.74 3.30 -4.63
N ASN A 168 10.06 3.17 -3.48
CA ASN A 168 10.47 2.26 -2.43
C ASN A 168 10.20 0.81 -2.87
N THR A 169 11.21 0.18 -3.44
CA THR A 169 11.16 -1.19 -3.94
C THR A 169 12.36 -1.98 -3.43
N TRP A 170 12.35 -3.27 -3.66
CA TRP A 170 13.50 -4.10 -3.34
C TRP A 170 14.65 -3.84 -4.32
N GLN A 171 15.82 -3.47 -3.81
CA GLN A 171 17.04 -3.31 -4.60
C GLN A 171 18.03 -4.41 -4.27
N GLY A 172 18.49 -5.14 -5.30
CA GLY A 172 19.40 -6.25 -5.15
C GLY A 172 18.77 -7.61 -5.42
N SER A 173 19.34 -8.67 -4.85
CA SER A 173 18.92 -10.06 -5.12
C SER A 173 17.74 -10.48 -4.24
N PHE A 174 16.51 -10.34 -4.76
CA PHE A 174 15.32 -10.81 -4.06
C PHE A 174 15.31 -12.36 -3.96
N PRO A 175 14.93 -12.91 -2.83
CA PRO A 175 14.54 -12.30 -1.56
C PRO A 175 15.68 -12.30 -0.51
N ILE A 176 16.94 -12.40 -0.96
CA ILE A 176 18.10 -12.67 -0.11
C ILE A 176 18.73 -11.39 0.43
N GLN A 177 18.89 -10.39 -0.44
CA GLN A 177 19.60 -9.17 -0.10
C GLN A 177 18.86 -7.94 -0.65
N ASN A 178 18.45 -7.05 0.24
CA ASN A 178 18.07 -5.70 -0.10
C ASN A 178 19.27 -4.78 0.20
N THR A 179 19.68 -3.97 -0.77
CA THR A 179 20.78 -3.01 -0.61
C THR A 179 20.32 -1.69 0.00
N GLU A 180 19.00 -1.49 0.09
CA GLU A 180 18.37 -0.28 0.66
C GLU A 180 18.90 1.01 -0.01
N ALA A 181 19.12 0.95 -1.33
CA ALA A 181 19.65 2.09 -2.08
C ALA A 181 18.68 3.29 -2.12
N ASP A 182 17.39 3.04 -1.90
CA ASP A 182 16.35 4.05 -1.71
C ASP A 182 16.31 4.65 -0.29
N GLY A 183 17.11 4.12 0.64
CA GLY A 183 17.17 4.54 2.04
C GLY A 183 16.22 3.81 2.97
N TYR A 184 15.48 2.81 2.48
CA TYR A 184 14.45 2.11 3.27
C TYR A 184 14.57 0.59 3.18
N ALA A 185 14.56 -0.07 4.33
CA ALA A 185 14.57 -1.52 4.41
C ALA A 185 13.19 -2.14 4.07
N LYS A 186 12.11 -1.42 4.36
CA LYS A 186 10.71 -1.88 4.21
C LYS A 186 9.80 -0.76 3.72
N ARG A 187 9.18 -0.02 4.64
CA ARG A 187 8.26 1.08 4.36
C ARG A 187 8.97 2.42 4.50
N SER A 188 8.56 3.37 3.71
CA SER A 188 8.94 4.77 3.82
C SER A 188 7.75 5.60 4.35
N PRO A 189 7.96 6.77 4.91
CA PRO A 189 6.89 7.76 5.07
C PRO A 189 6.23 8.09 3.73
N VAL A 190 4.96 8.45 3.75
CA VAL A 190 4.17 8.88 2.59
C VAL A 190 4.49 10.31 2.19
#